data_b69f1b30996b9f7a624d4d45d0c1357e
#
_entry.id   b69f1b30996b9f7a624d4d45d0c1357e
#
_cell.length_a   1.000
_cell.length_b   1.000
_cell.length_c   1.000
_cell.angle_alpha   90.00
_cell.angle_beta   90.00
_cell.angle_gamma   90.00
#
_symmetry.space_group_name_H-M   'P 1'
#
loop_
_entity.id
_entity.type
_entity.pdbx_description
1 polymer ?
#
loop_
_entity_poly.entity_id
_entity_poly.type
_entity_poly.pdbx_seq_one_letter_code
_entity_poly.pdbx_strand_id
1 'polypeptide(L)'
;MASIPLDFFLNNEELLKRHEQALPTKEMYRYFPPKEEIILSDSNPKKNYRFIFNGQPKTDYEQRKLNEYNEYELKHGKLSYPNIWLESDTMRLLQAAEYDLEKTYNMAKDRINFINTSPTSINEKIISLLNSGIVYIYGRDHHFRPIIVISVKEYLDAIEKYKYSFEEINQSVIYLMNYLIKYILIPGQIENWVSMIDFKSTGVSAMSDFKKLLNTLNSYRGRVFRNYLINISGFLSFAIKAAANLFGSSSAKKLKLLAKDELHKMQELISPENIQKKYGGTAPDVIPGYNTRNLFPPNMPSSNYELKGEKLNIVSEDAYKEMCLNSNPFKPFVICPKYQEEWNREKEKEKIKEQSEINTNTNTLKIPENGIDNNLNIENKKIKEEENKLIKLKEINNRNIKKQYVIDFLKEFEEFNIVEIHEDKKYFSNPKINIEKMNNFFQKIPKCRKIHFY
;
A
#
# COMPACT_ATOMS: atom_id res chain seq x y z
N MET A 1 4.87 -10.27 -2.06
CA MET A 1 5.64 -9.02 -1.95
C MET A 1 6.65 -9.23 -0.88
N ALA A 2 7.91 -9.00 -1.22
CA ALA A 2 8.92 -8.90 -0.20
C ALA A 2 8.46 -7.86 0.82
N SER A 3 8.40 -8.24 2.08
CA SER A 3 8.05 -7.31 3.14
C SER A 3 9.19 -6.31 3.24
N ILE A 4 8.91 -5.04 2.90
CA ILE A 4 9.82 -3.97 3.33
C ILE A 4 9.88 -4.11 4.85
N PRO A 5 11.05 -4.39 5.45
CA PRO A 5 11.12 -4.60 6.88
C PRO A 5 10.69 -3.32 7.57
N LEU A 6 9.66 -3.39 8.39
CA LEU A 6 9.23 -2.26 9.22
C LEU A 6 10.38 -1.79 10.11
N ASP A 7 11.24 -2.72 10.53
CA ASP A 7 12.45 -2.48 11.31
C ASP A 7 13.39 -1.43 10.69
N PHE A 8 13.42 -1.32 9.36
CA PHE A 8 14.20 -0.29 8.68
C PHE A 8 13.73 1.13 9.05
N PHE A 9 12.42 1.35 9.14
CA PHE A 9 11.84 2.63 9.53
C PHE A 9 11.95 2.86 11.03
N LEU A 10 11.74 1.82 11.84
CA LEU A 10 11.77 1.91 13.30
C LEU A 10 13.14 2.30 13.86
N ASN A 11 14.22 1.97 13.13
CA ASN A 11 15.60 2.29 13.53
C ASN A 11 16.06 3.70 13.11
N ASN A 12 15.21 4.47 12.41
CA ASN A 12 15.51 5.82 11.98
C ASN A 12 14.30 6.73 12.17
N GLU A 13 14.34 7.60 13.18
CA GLU A 13 13.23 8.46 13.58
C GLU A 13 12.76 9.39 12.45
N GLU A 14 13.67 9.95 11.64
CA GLU A 14 13.30 10.81 10.52
C GLU A 14 12.58 10.02 9.42
N LEU A 15 13.08 8.83 9.09
CA LEU A 15 12.43 7.95 8.11
C LEU A 15 11.08 7.45 8.60
N LEU A 16 10.97 7.13 9.89
CA LEU A 16 9.70 6.75 10.49
C LEU A 16 8.67 7.86 10.39
N LYS A 17 9.04 9.09 10.76
CA LYS A 17 8.16 10.25 10.64
C LYS A 17 7.68 10.49 9.21
N ARG A 18 8.57 10.35 8.23
CA ARG A 18 8.21 10.48 6.81
C ARG A 18 7.32 9.34 6.34
N HIS A 19 7.59 8.12 6.79
CA HIS A 19 6.72 6.98 6.52
C HIS A 19 5.31 7.25 7.04
N GLU A 20 5.17 7.70 8.28
CA GLU A 20 3.88 8.03 8.88
C GLU A 20 3.14 9.15 8.11
N GLN A 21 3.87 10.17 7.65
CA GLN A 21 3.31 11.25 6.83
C GLN A 21 2.87 10.80 5.43
N ALA A 22 3.50 9.77 4.88
CA ALA A 22 3.16 9.22 3.57
C ALA A 22 1.94 8.29 3.61
N LEU A 23 1.59 7.74 4.79
CA LEU A 23 0.47 6.81 4.94
C LEU A 23 -0.86 7.49 4.56
N PRO A 24 -1.83 6.72 4.05
CA PRO A 24 -3.17 7.23 3.80
C PRO A 24 -3.82 7.79 5.06
N THR A 25 -4.53 8.91 4.91
CA THR A 25 -5.29 9.53 5.99
C THR A 25 -6.59 8.78 6.28
N LYS A 26 -7.23 9.04 7.43
CA LYS A 26 -8.56 8.50 7.74
C LYS A 26 -9.60 8.82 6.67
N GLU A 27 -9.53 9.99 6.06
CA GLU A 27 -10.44 10.43 5.00
C GLU A 27 -10.30 9.57 3.74
N MET A 28 -9.07 9.20 3.36
CA MET A 28 -8.83 8.34 2.21
C MET A 28 -9.43 6.95 2.39
N TYR A 29 -9.45 6.42 3.61
CA TYR A 29 -10.14 5.15 3.90
C TYR A 29 -11.68 5.28 3.88
N ARG A 30 -12.21 6.48 4.05
CA ARG A 30 -13.64 6.78 3.95
C ARG A 30 -14.08 7.17 2.54
N TYR A 31 -13.14 7.31 1.60
CA TYR A 31 -13.44 7.59 0.21
C TYR A 31 -13.92 6.34 -0.52
N PHE A 32 -15.11 6.42 -1.11
CA PHE A 32 -15.65 5.38 -1.96
C PHE A 32 -15.72 5.88 -3.39
N PRO A 33 -14.89 5.33 -4.29
CA PRO A 33 -14.83 5.78 -5.67
C PRO A 33 -16.19 5.56 -6.37
N PRO A 34 -16.63 6.50 -7.22
CA PRO A 34 -17.83 6.31 -8.02
C PRO A 34 -17.62 5.19 -9.05
N LYS A 35 -18.73 4.68 -9.59
CA LYS A 35 -18.72 3.52 -10.49
C LYS A 35 -17.78 3.71 -11.69
N GLU A 36 -17.73 4.91 -12.23
CA GLU A 36 -16.92 5.30 -13.40
C GLU A 36 -15.41 5.22 -13.11
N GLU A 37 -15.02 5.33 -11.85
CA GLU A 37 -13.64 5.17 -11.40
C GLU A 37 -13.30 3.72 -11.02
N ILE A 38 -14.32 2.90 -10.77
CA ILE A 38 -14.14 1.47 -10.58
C ILE A 38 -13.98 0.78 -11.91
N ILE A 39 -14.88 1.07 -12.85
CA ILE A 39 -14.92 0.44 -14.18
C ILE A 39 -15.48 1.40 -15.24
N LEU A 40 -14.73 1.60 -16.31
CA LEU A 40 -15.24 2.23 -17.51
C LEU A 40 -16.02 1.18 -18.32
N SER A 41 -17.31 1.38 -18.39
CA SER A 41 -18.21 0.50 -19.16
C SER A 41 -18.21 0.85 -20.62
N ASP A 42 -18.24 -0.15 -21.50
CA ASP A 42 -18.39 -0.06 -22.95
C ASP A 42 -19.60 -0.92 -23.36
N SER A 43 -20.20 -0.62 -24.50
CA SER A 43 -21.28 -1.45 -25.09
C SER A 43 -20.81 -2.89 -25.36
N ASN A 44 -19.53 -3.09 -25.64
CA ASN A 44 -18.90 -4.39 -25.73
C ASN A 44 -18.23 -4.73 -24.39
N PRO A 45 -18.73 -5.71 -23.60
CA PRO A 45 -18.16 -6.07 -22.29
C PRO A 45 -16.66 -6.42 -22.32
N LYS A 46 -16.13 -6.91 -23.43
CA LYS A 46 -14.70 -7.16 -23.63
C LYS A 46 -13.86 -5.88 -23.57
N LYS A 47 -14.46 -4.73 -23.89
CA LYS A 47 -13.79 -3.42 -23.90
C LYS A 47 -13.94 -2.67 -22.60
N ASN A 48 -14.71 -3.21 -21.64
CA ASN A 48 -14.75 -2.65 -20.28
C ASN A 48 -13.32 -2.58 -19.74
N TYR A 49 -13.05 -1.50 -19.01
CA TYR A 49 -11.75 -1.32 -18.38
C TYR A 49 -11.91 -1.06 -16.89
N ARG A 50 -11.48 -2.02 -16.06
CA ARG A 50 -11.54 -1.93 -14.61
C ARG A 50 -10.26 -1.31 -14.05
N PHE A 51 -10.41 -0.41 -13.10
CA PHE A 51 -9.33 0.22 -12.36
C PHE A 51 -9.19 -0.36 -10.95
N ILE A 52 -10.31 -0.65 -10.26
CA ILE A 52 -10.35 -1.13 -8.88
C ILE A 52 -10.92 -2.55 -8.88
N PHE A 53 -10.17 -3.48 -8.30
CA PHE A 53 -10.45 -4.92 -8.38
C PHE A 53 -10.82 -5.53 -7.03
N ASN A 54 -10.14 -5.15 -5.94
CA ASN A 54 -10.36 -5.78 -4.64
C ASN A 54 -11.72 -5.35 -4.07
N GLY A 55 -12.45 -6.31 -3.50
CA GLY A 55 -13.73 -6.02 -2.86
C GLY A 55 -14.84 -5.53 -3.79
N GLN A 56 -14.60 -5.42 -5.09
CA GLN A 56 -15.57 -4.94 -6.06
C GLN A 56 -16.26 -6.11 -6.78
N PRO A 57 -17.57 -6.02 -7.00
CA PRO A 57 -18.29 -7.05 -7.75
C PRO A 57 -17.78 -7.16 -9.17
N LYS A 58 -17.57 -8.39 -9.64
CA LYS A 58 -17.23 -8.66 -11.04
C LYS A 58 -18.48 -8.55 -11.91
N THR A 59 -18.30 -8.14 -13.16
CA THR A 59 -19.33 -8.28 -14.18
C THR A 59 -19.49 -9.77 -14.55
N ASP A 60 -20.63 -10.15 -15.13
CA ASP A 60 -20.85 -11.54 -15.61
C ASP A 60 -19.79 -11.98 -16.62
N TYR A 61 -19.33 -11.04 -17.45
CA TYR A 61 -18.26 -11.29 -18.40
C TYR A 61 -16.94 -11.59 -17.70
N GLU A 62 -16.55 -10.78 -16.73
CA GLU A 62 -15.33 -10.95 -15.95
C GLU A 62 -15.34 -12.28 -15.17
N GLN A 63 -16.47 -12.60 -14.52
CA GLN A 63 -16.63 -13.84 -13.77
C GLN A 63 -16.51 -15.06 -14.68
N ARG A 64 -17.16 -15.04 -15.84
CA ARG A 64 -17.05 -16.12 -16.83
C ARG A 64 -15.60 -16.29 -17.30
N LYS A 65 -14.91 -15.19 -17.63
CA LYS A 65 -13.51 -15.24 -18.09
C LYS A 65 -12.54 -15.73 -17.02
N LEU A 66 -12.80 -15.42 -15.76
CA LEU A 66 -12.04 -15.96 -14.64
C LEU A 66 -12.25 -17.47 -14.50
N ASN A 67 -13.48 -17.96 -14.64
CA ASN A 67 -13.77 -19.40 -14.61
C ASN A 67 -13.09 -20.13 -15.77
N GLU A 68 -13.21 -19.60 -16.99
CA GLU A 68 -12.52 -20.13 -18.18
C GLU A 68 -10.99 -20.20 -17.97
N TYR A 69 -10.39 -19.19 -17.33
CA TYR A 69 -8.97 -19.17 -17.03
C TYR A 69 -8.58 -20.26 -15.99
N ASN A 70 -9.37 -20.43 -14.94
CA ASN A 70 -9.12 -21.45 -13.95
C ASN A 70 -9.17 -22.86 -14.56
N GLU A 71 -10.10 -23.12 -15.49
CA GLU A 71 -10.16 -24.37 -16.24
C GLU A 71 -8.96 -24.52 -17.19
N TYR A 72 -8.56 -23.45 -17.84
CA TYR A 72 -7.38 -23.44 -18.72
C TYR A 72 -6.11 -23.79 -17.94
N GLU A 73 -5.92 -23.16 -16.78
CA GLU A 73 -4.78 -23.41 -15.90
C GLU A 73 -4.74 -24.89 -15.43
N LEU A 74 -5.87 -25.48 -15.04
CA LEU A 74 -5.94 -26.88 -14.65
C LEU A 74 -5.51 -27.83 -15.77
N LYS A 75 -5.82 -27.51 -17.03
CA LYS A 75 -5.47 -28.32 -18.21
C LYS A 75 -3.99 -28.17 -18.61
N HIS A 76 -3.39 -26.97 -18.41
CA HIS A 76 -2.03 -26.66 -18.85
C HIS A 76 -0.96 -26.69 -17.74
N GLY A 77 -1.35 -27.04 -16.53
CA GLY A 77 -0.51 -27.13 -15.33
C GLY A 77 -0.78 -26.01 -14.37
N LYS A 78 -1.20 -26.38 -13.16
CA LYS A 78 -1.49 -25.42 -12.09
C LYS A 78 -0.23 -24.66 -11.69
N LEU A 79 -0.32 -23.34 -11.64
CA LEU A 79 0.77 -22.46 -11.22
C LEU A 79 0.92 -22.44 -9.69
N SER A 80 2.15 -22.30 -9.23
CA SER A 80 2.45 -22.12 -7.80
C SER A 80 2.44 -20.62 -7.47
N TYR A 81 1.29 -20.11 -7.11
CA TYR A 81 1.13 -18.71 -6.76
C TYR A 81 1.77 -18.39 -5.40
N PRO A 82 2.47 -17.24 -5.28
CA PRO A 82 2.92 -16.75 -3.99
C PRO A 82 1.74 -16.49 -3.03
N ASN A 83 1.95 -16.63 -1.72
CA ASN A 83 0.91 -16.43 -0.70
C ASN A 83 0.22 -15.06 -0.76
N ILE A 84 0.90 -14.06 -1.33
CA ILE A 84 0.39 -12.70 -1.51
C ILE A 84 -0.49 -12.53 -2.75
N TRP A 85 -0.59 -13.56 -3.61
CA TRP A 85 -1.39 -13.49 -4.82
C TRP A 85 -2.87 -13.46 -4.50
N LEU A 86 -3.56 -12.47 -5.02
CA LEU A 86 -5.00 -12.33 -4.88
C LEU A 86 -5.68 -12.63 -6.22
N GLU A 87 -6.95 -12.98 -6.18
CA GLU A 87 -7.78 -13.14 -7.37
C GLU A 87 -7.77 -11.86 -8.24
N SER A 88 -7.70 -10.71 -7.59
CA SER A 88 -7.56 -9.41 -8.27
C SER A 88 -6.29 -9.30 -9.12
N ASP A 89 -5.21 -10.02 -8.78
CA ASP A 89 -3.99 -10.05 -9.59
C ASP A 89 -4.22 -10.85 -10.87
N THR A 90 -4.90 -11.99 -10.79
CA THR A 90 -5.34 -12.75 -11.97
C THR A 90 -6.26 -11.93 -12.86
N MET A 91 -7.22 -11.20 -12.28
CA MET A 91 -8.13 -10.34 -13.02
C MET A 91 -7.42 -9.20 -13.75
N ARG A 92 -6.39 -8.59 -13.13
CA ARG A 92 -5.54 -7.59 -13.80
C ARG A 92 -4.80 -8.16 -15.00
N LEU A 93 -4.31 -9.39 -14.89
CA LEU A 93 -3.63 -10.06 -16.00
C LEU A 93 -4.61 -10.43 -17.10
N LEU A 94 -5.79 -10.96 -16.79
CA LEU A 94 -6.87 -11.22 -17.76
C LEU A 94 -7.20 -9.96 -18.56
N GLN A 95 -7.44 -8.85 -17.88
CA GLN A 95 -7.71 -7.57 -18.56
C GLN A 95 -6.52 -7.10 -19.41
N ALA A 96 -5.29 -7.23 -18.91
CA ALA A 96 -4.08 -6.82 -19.62
C ALA A 96 -3.79 -7.69 -20.84
N ALA A 97 -4.20 -8.95 -20.81
CA ALA A 97 -4.14 -9.90 -21.92
C ALA A 97 -5.34 -9.77 -22.88
N GLU A 98 -6.26 -8.81 -22.66
CA GLU A 98 -7.52 -8.68 -23.38
C GLU A 98 -8.38 -9.97 -23.33
N TYR A 99 -8.32 -10.66 -22.17
CA TYR A 99 -8.99 -11.92 -21.86
C TYR A 99 -8.57 -13.13 -22.74
N ASP A 100 -7.40 -13.07 -23.33
CA ASP A 100 -6.72 -14.21 -23.95
C ASP A 100 -6.13 -15.10 -22.86
N LEU A 101 -6.52 -16.38 -22.82
CA LEU A 101 -6.20 -17.30 -21.72
C LEU A 101 -4.74 -17.73 -21.74
N GLU A 102 -4.19 -18.06 -22.90
CA GLU A 102 -2.79 -18.45 -23.06
C GLU A 102 -1.85 -17.30 -22.70
N LYS A 103 -2.13 -16.12 -23.23
CA LYS A 103 -1.38 -14.90 -22.90
C LYS A 103 -1.46 -14.58 -21.41
N THR A 104 -2.64 -14.72 -20.78
CA THR A 104 -2.82 -14.54 -19.33
C THR A 104 -1.95 -15.51 -18.55
N TYR A 105 -1.94 -16.78 -18.92
CA TYR A 105 -1.16 -17.82 -18.26
C TYR A 105 0.35 -17.55 -18.33
N ASN A 106 0.85 -17.15 -19.51
CA ASN A 106 2.25 -16.78 -19.67
C ASN A 106 2.60 -15.53 -18.85
N MET A 107 1.73 -14.50 -18.84
CA MET A 107 1.90 -13.32 -18.00
C MET A 107 1.86 -13.63 -16.51
N ALA A 108 1.07 -14.64 -16.08
CA ALA A 108 1.05 -15.09 -14.69
C ALA A 108 2.37 -15.74 -14.30
N LYS A 109 2.95 -16.59 -15.15
CA LYS A 109 4.30 -17.16 -14.94
C LYS A 109 5.36 -16.06 -14.77
N ASP A 110 5.37 -15.09 -15.68
CA ASP A 110 6.31 -13.96 -15.63
C ASP A 110 6.14 -13.16 -14.33
N ARG A 111 4.91 -12.91 -13.92
CA ARG A 111 4.61 -12.18 -12.70
C ARG A 111 5.00 -12.95 -11.44
N ILE A 112 4.79 -14.26 -11.40
CA ILE A 112 5.23 -15.13 -10.30
C ILE A 112 6.75 -15.08 -10.18
N ASN A 113 7.46 -15.24 -11.30
CA ASN A 113 8.92 -15.15 -11.32
C ASN A 113 9.40 -13.77 -10.84
N PHE A 114 8.79 -12.69 -11.34
CA PHE A 114 9.08 -11.33 -10.92
C PHE A 114 8.91 -11.13 -9.41
N ILE A 115 7.83 -11.64 -8.82
CA ILE A 115 7.59 -11.55 -7.37
C ILE A 115 8.67 -12.31 -6.60
N ASN A 116 9.00 -13.53 -7.03
CA ASN A 116 9.97 -14.40 -6.36
C ASN A 116 11.41 -13.87 -6.44
N THR A 117 11.73 -13.11 -7.49
CA THR A 117 13.07 -12.51 -7.70
C THR A 117 13.17 -11.05 -7.25
N SER A 118 12.05 -10.45 -6.82
CA SER A 118 12.05 -9.06 -6.34
C SER A 118 12.87 -8.89 -5.07
N PRO A 119 13.59 -7.76 -4.90
CA PRO A 119 14.41 -7.52 -3.73
C PRO A 119 13.57 -7.51 -2.46
N THR A 120 14.05 -8.22 -1.45
CA THR A 120 13.39 -8.37 -0.14
C THR A 120 13.99 -7.46 0.92
N SER A 121 15.19 -6.95 0.68
CA SER A 121 15.94 -6.10 1.60
C SER A 121 16.34 -4.78 0.95
N ILE A 122 16.59 -3.79 1.78
CA ILE A 122 17.12 -2.49 1.39
C ILE A 122 18.58 -2.38 1.85
N ASN A 123 19.42 -1.77 1.02
CA ASN A 123 20.80 -1.47 1.33
C ASN A 123 21.10 0.00 1.01
N GLU A 124 22.29 0.48 1.37
CA GLU A 124 22.68 1.88 1.19
C GLU A 124 22.63 2.34 -0.28
N LYS A 125 22.96 1.46 -1.23
CA LYS A 125 22.88 1.77 -2.65
C LYS A 125 21.43 1.99 -3.10
N ILE A 126 20.50 1.11 -2.67
CA ILE A 126 19.08 1.26 -2.94
C ILE A 126 18.57 2.56 -2.32
N ILE A 127 18.96 2.88 -1.07
CA ILE A 127 18.58 4.14 -0.42
C ILE A 127 19.09 5.34 -1.21
N SER A 128 20.35 5.31 -1.63
CA SER A 128 20.95 6.38 -2.43
C SER A 128 20.18 6.60 -3.74
N LEU A 129 19.82 5.53 -4.43
CA LEU A 129 19.03 5.59 -5.66
C LEU A 129 17.59 6.06 -5.41
N LEU A 130 16.95 5.65 -4.31
CA LEU A 130 15.62 6.13 -3.92
C LEU A 130 15.62 7.63 -3.60
N ASN A 131 16.74 8.17 -3.14
CA ASN A 131 16.93 9.59 -2.88
C ASN A 131 17.42 10.39 -4.10
N SER A 132 17.80 9.74 -5.18
CA SER A 132 18.39 10.38 -6.35
C SER A 132 17.41 11.24 -7.17
N GLY A 133 16.11 10.96 -7.07
CA GLY A 133 15.08 11.62 -7.88
C GLY A 133 14.80 10.94 -9.22
N ILE A 134 15.33 9.73 -9.45
CA ILE A 134 14.99 8.92 -10.64
C ILE A 134 13.51 8.62 -10.65
N VAL A 135 13.01 8.05 -9.55
CA VAL A 135 11.58 7.75 -9.34
C VAL A 135 11.21 8.09 -7.91
N TYR A 136 10.18 8.89 -7.72
CA TYR A 136 9.68 9.26 -6.40
C TYR A 136 8.17 9.51 -6.40
N ILE A 137 7.55 9.43 -5.23
CA ILE A 137 6.13 9.70 -5.04
C ILE A 137 6.00 11.13 -4.54
N TYR A 138 5.11 11.92 -5.16
CA TYR A 138 4.91 13.32 -4.79
C TYR A 138 3.47 13.75 -5.00
N GLY A 139 2.75 13.94 -3.91
CA GLY A 139 1.35 14.36 -3.95
C GLY A 139 0.38 13.26 -4.37
N ARG A 140 -0.86 13.69 -4.53
CA ARG A 140 -1.98 12.86 -4.97
C ARG A 140 -2.86 13.64 -5.93
N ASP A 141 -3.61 12.94 -6.78
CA ASP A 141 -4.63 13.55 -7.62
C ASP A 141 -5.93 13.82 -6.84
N HIS A 142 -6.94 14.38 -7.52
CA HIS A 142 -8.24 14.72 -6.93
C HIS A 142 -8.99 13.53 -6.33
N HIS A 143 -8.63 12.29 -6.69
CA HIS A 143 -9.24 11.06 -6.21
C HIS A 143 -8.28 10.26 -5.33
N PHE A 144 -7.36 10.97 -4.66
CA PHE A 144 -6.36 10.43 -3.75
C PHE A 144 -5.35 9.44 -4.36
N ARG A 145 -5.31 9.29 -5.68
CA ARG A 145 -4.32 8.43 -6.33
C ARG A 145 -2.93 9.07 -6.23
N PRO A 146 -1.92 8.36 -5.71
CA PRO A 146 -0.58 8.90 -5.60
C PRO A 146 0.01 9.22 -6.97
N ILE A 147 0.84 10.25 -7.02
CA ILE A 147 1.55 10.69 -8.22
C ILE A 147 2.97 10.15 -8.15
N ILE A 148 3.38 9.42 -9.19
CA ILE A 148 4.76 8.96 -9.35
C ILE A 148 5.43 9.85 -10.37
N VAL A 149 6.52 10.47 -9.96
CA VAL A 149 7.37 11.27 -10.84
C VAL A 149 8.58 10.44 -11.25
N ILE A 150 8.84 10.37 -12.56
CA ILE A 150 9.97 9.66 -13.15
C ILE A 150 10.80 10.67 -13.93
N SER A 151 12.05 10.88 -13.55
CA SER A 151 12.98 11.74 -14.27
C SER A 151 13.89 10.89 -15.16
N VAL A 152 13.69 10.99 -16.49
CA VAL A 152 14.53 10.29 -17.46
C VAL A 152 15.96 10.81 -17.41
N LYS A 153 16.14 12.11 -17.15
CA LYS A 153 17.48 12.72 -17.01
C LYS A 153 18.25 12.09 -15.82
N GLU A 154 17.62 12.03 -14.64
CA GLU A 154 18.29 11.46 -13.45
C GLU A 154 18.58 9.97 -13.63
N TYR A 155 17.72 9.25 -14.34
CA TYR A 155 17.96 7.86 -14.72
C TYR A 155 19.22 7.70 -15.59
N LEU A 156 19.37 8.56 -16.61
CA LEU A 156 20.57 8.54 -17.47
C LEU A 156 21.82 8.97 -16.70
N ASP A 157 21.71 10.02 -15.89
CA ASP A 157 22.81 10.49 -15.05
C ASP A 157 23.29 9.39 -14.08
N ALA A 158 22.38 8.58 -13.54
CA ALA A 158 22.74 7.43 -12.69
C ALA A 158 23.65 6.43 -13.43
N ILE A 159 23.33 6.13 -14.67
CA ILE A 159 24.13 5.21 -15.49
C ILE A 159 25.44 5.87 -15.95
N GLU A 160 25.37 7.05 -16.54
CA GLU A 160 26.49 7.67 -17.23
C GLU A 160 27.49 8.32 -16.29
N LYS A 161 27.01 9.07 -15.28
CA LYS A 161 27.87 9.83 -14.35
C LYS A 161 28.19 9.06 -13.10
N TYR A 162 27.18 8.44 -12.48
CA TYR A 162 27.33 7.78 -11.18
C TYR A 162 27.64 6.28 -11.29
N LYS A 163 27.66 5.74 -12.54
CA LYS A 163 28.06 4.36 -12.85
C LYS A 163 27.23 3.27 -12.14
N TYR A 164 25.98 3.57 -11.81
CA TYR A 164 25.05 2.55 -11.36
C TYR A 164 24.69 1.61 -12.49
N SER A 165 24.61 0.32 -12.20
CA SER A 165 24.09 -0.66 -13.17
C SER A 165 22.58 -0.52 -13.32
N PHE A 166 22.08 -0.97 -14.47
CA PHE A 166 20.62 -1.05 -14.69
C PHE A 166 19.94 -1.88 -13.60
N GLU A 167 20.57 -2.98 -13.17
CA GLU A 167 19.99 -3.86 -12.15
C GLU A 167 19.84 -3.16 -10.79
N GLU A 168 20.82 -2.38 -10.34
CA GLU A 168 20.74 -1.61 -9.11
C GLU A 168 19.60 -0.57 -9.17
N ILE A 169 19.49 0.14 -10.29
CA ILE A 169 18.40 1.09 -10.50
C ILE A 169 17.04 0.36 -10.53
N ASN A 170 16.98 -0.77 -11.24
CA ASN A 170 15.79 -1.59 -11.35
C ASN A 170 15.31 -2.07 -9.97
N GLN A 171 16.21 -2.55 -9.12
CA GLN A 171 15.91 -2.98 -7.76
C GLN A 171 15.34 -1.84 -6.90
N SER A 172 15.89 -0.62 -7.04
CA SER A 172 15.37 0.53 -6.30
C SER A 172 13.96 0.92 -6.75
N VAL A 173 13.69 0.88 -8.06
CA VAL A 173 12.35 1.13 -8.60
C VAL A 173 11.35 0.08 -8.14
N ILE A 174 11.71 -1.21 -8.22
CA ILE A 174 10.86 -2.30 -7.74
C ILE A 174 10.54 -2.11 -6.25
N TYR A 175 11.54 -1.73 -5.45
CA TYR A 175 11.36 -1.49 -4.03
C TYR A 175 10.36 -0.35 -3.77
N LEU A 176 10.50 0.79 -4.47
CA LEU A 176 9.56 1.91 -4.37
C LEU A 176 8.13 1.52 -4.78
N MET A 177 7.99 0.77 -5.88
CA MET A 177 6.67 0.33 -6.34
C MET A 177 6.01 -0.65 -5.37
N ASN A 178 6.78 -1.54 -4.76
CA ASN A 178 6.27 -2.43 -3.72
C ASN A 178 5.90 -1.65 -2.44
N TYR A 179 6.69 -0.65 -2.05
CA TYR A 179 6.35 0.27 -0.98
C TYR A 179 5.02 0.99 -1.25
N LEU A 180 4.86 1.53 -2.45
CA LEU A 180 3.63 2.19 -2.89
C LEU A 180 2.41 1.27 -2.72
N ILE A 181 2.49 0.04 -3.24
CA ILE A 181 1.39 -0.92 -3.20
C ILE A 181 1.06 -1.32 -1.76
N LYS A 182 2.07 -1.49 -0.92
CA LYS A 182 1.90 -1.98 0.45
C LYS A 182 1.37 -0.91 1.40
N TYR A 183 1.86 0.32 1.28
CA TYR A 183 1.63 1.34 2.30
C TYR A 183 0.82 2.55 1.84
N ILE A 184 0.84 2.86 0.54
CA ILE A 184 0.26 4.10 0.02
C ILE A 184 -1.08 3.90 -0.66
N LEU A 185 -1.29 2.74 -1.31
CA LEU A 185 -2.56 2.36 -1.90
C LEU A 185 -3.51 1.76 -0.86
N ILE A 186 -4.81 1.87 -1.12
CA ILE A 186 -5.87 1.28 -0.31
C ILE A 186 -6.62 0.28 -1.20
N PRO A 187 -6.43 -1.04 -0.99
CA PRO A 187 -7.14 -2.06 -1.75
C PRO A 187 -8.67 -1.87 -1.67
N GLY A 188 -9.33 -1.96 -2.82
CA GLY A 188 -10.78 -1.77 -2.93
C GLY A 188 -11.23 -0.31 -3.12
N GLN A 189 -10.33 0.66 -2.91
CA GLN A 189 -10.65 2.08 -2.97
C GLN A 189 -9.68 2.87 -3.83
N ILE A 190 -8.38 2.82 -3.52
CA ILE A 190 -7.31 3.54 -4.23
C ILE A 190 -6.26 2.53 -4.68
N GLU A 191 -6.42 1.96 -5.87
CA GLU A 191 -5.54 0.88 -6.37
C GLU A 191 -4.61 1.30 -7.50
N ASN A 192 -4.73 2.53 -7.94
CA ASN A 192 -4.03 3.06 -9.09
C ASN A 192 -3.20 4.29 -8.72
N TRP A 193 -2.29 4.66 -9.61
CA TRP A 193 -1.49 5.87 -9.52
C TRP A 193 -1.49 6.64 -10.83
N VAL A 194 -1.08 7.90 -10.76
CA VAL A 194 -0.78 8.75 -11.91
C VAL A 194 0.73 8.81 -12.08
N SER A 195 1.24 8.60 -13.29
CA SER A 195 2.67 8.75 -13.59
C SER A 195 2.92 10.06 -14.32
N MET A 196 3.94 10.80 -13.89
CA MET A 196 4.49 11.95 -14.58
C MET A 196 5.92 11.61 -15.01
N ILE A 197 6.16 11.45 -16.31
CA ILE A 197 7.45 11.04 -16.87
C ILE A 197 8.08 12.24 -17.54
N ASP A 198 9.14 12.76 -16.94
CA ASP A 198 9.82 13.99 -17.35
C ASP A 198 10.99 13.69 -18.29
N PHE A 199 10.85 14.15 -19.52
CA PHE A 199 11.87 14.05 -20.58
C PHE A 199 12.73 15.30 -20.72
N LYS A 200 12.70 16.20 -19.75
CA LYS A 200 13.49 17.42 -19.77
C LYS A 200 14.97 17.13 -20.01
N SER A 201 15.55 17.82 -21.00
CA SER A 201 16.99 17.71 -21.32
C SER A 201 17.45 16.30 -21.76
N THR A 202 16.55 15.50 -22.34
CA THR A 202 16.88 14.17 -22.83
C THR A 202 16.82 14.11 -24.37
N GLY A 203 17.76 13.37 -24.96
CA GLY A 203 17.79 13.09 -26.39
C GLY A 203 17.04 11.82 -26.78
N VAL A 204 16.98 11.55 -28.08
CA VAL A 204 16.32 10.31 -28.61
C VAL A 204 17.06 9.04 -28.19
N SER A 205 18.38 9.11 -27.99
CA SER A 205 19.20 8.00 -27.51
C SER A 205 18.75 7.47 -26.15
N ALA A 206 18.16 8.33 -25.32
CA ALA A 206 17.58 7.97 -24.02
C ALA A 206 16.48 6.92 -24.10
N MET A 207 15.81 6.79 -25.26
CA MET A 207 14.64 5.93 -25.41
C MET A 207 14.96 4.43 -25.28
N SER A 208 16.15 3.99 -25.71
CA SER A 208 16.54 2.57 -25.61
C SER A 208 16.68 2.14 -24.14
N ASP A 209 17.32 2.97 -23.33
CA ASP A 209 17.54 2.69 -21.91
C ASP A 209 16.29 2.90 -21.09
N PHE A 210 15.51 3.95 -21.40
CA PHE A 210 14.21 4.17 -20.77
C PHE A 210 13.23 3.03 -21.06
N LYS A 211 13.29 2.38 -22.22
CA LYS A 211 12.51 1.17 -22.52
C LYS A 211 12.75 0.05 -21.52
N LYS A 212 13.97 -0.12 -21.02
CA LYS A 212 14.29 -1.12 -19.99
C LYS A 212 13.54 -0.81 -18.69
N LEU A 213 13.53 0.46 -18.27
CA LEU A 213 12.78 0.90 -17.10
C LEU A 213 11.27 0.71 -17.27
N LEU A 214 10.73 1.03 -18.45
CA LEU A 214 9.32 0.79 -18.77
C LEU A 214 8.95 -0.70 -18.69
N ASN A 215 9.84 -1.60 -19.09
CA ASN A 215 9.59 -3.04 -18.98
C ASN A 215 9.43 -3.46 -17.50
N THR A 216 10.23 -2.90 -16.60
CA THR A 216 10.06 -3.12 -15.15
C THR A 216 8.72 -2.62 -14.66
N LEU A 217 8.35 -1.39 -15.04
CA LEU A 217 7.08 -0.79 -14.66
C LEU A 217 5.88 -1.55 -15.25
N ASN A 218 6.04 -2.19 -16.40
CA ASN A 218 5.03 -3.05 -17.01
C ASN A 218 4.71 -4.30 -16.15
N SER A 219 5.60 -4.69 -15.24
CA SER A 219 5.29 -5.77 -14.28
C SER A 219 4.17 -5.39 -13.31
N TYR A 220 3.84 -4.11 -13.17
CA TYR A 220 2.76 -3.58 -12.33
C TYR A 220 1.48 -3.28 -13.13
N ARG A 221 1.07 -4.21 -13.99
CA ARG A 221 -0.10 -4.06 -14.87
C ARG A 221 -1.38 -3.74 -14.10
N GLY A 222 -2.26 -2.94 -14.72
CA GLY A 222 -3.54 -2.55 -14.14
C GLY A 222 -3.46 -1.51 -13.01
N ARG A 223 -2.25 -1.02 -12.68
CA ARG A 223 -2.05 -0.04 -11.60
C ARG A 223 -1.96 1.41 -12.05
N VAL A 224 -1.71 1.66 -13.33
CA VAL A 224 -1.64 3.03 -13.87
C VAL A 224 -3.03 3.52 -14.25
N PHE A 225 -3.45 4.67 -13.72
CA PHE A 225 -4.65 5.38 -14.12
C PHE A 225 -4.37 6.29 -15.33
N ARG A 226 -3.30 7.10 -15.24
CA ARG A 226 -2.88 8.05 -16.28
C ARG A 226 -1.36 8.14 -16.34
N ASN A 227 -0.82 8.23 -17.56
CA ASN A 227 0.58 8.56 -17.79
C ASN A 227 0.67 9.93 -18.49
N TYR A 228 1.28 10.89 -17.81
CA TYR A 228 1.69 12.16 -18.41
C TYR A 228 3.15 12.07 -18.83
N LEU A 229 3.41 12.17 -20.14
CA LEU A 229 4.75 12.35 -20.67
C LEU A 229 4.95 13.84 -20.89
N ILE A 230 5.85 14.44 -20.14
CA ILE A 230 6.00 15.90 -20.03
C ILE A 230 7.38 16.35 -20.52
N ASN A 231 7.48 17.62 -20.93
CA ASN A 231 8.68 18.24 -21.47
C ASN A 231 9.23 17.52 -22.73
N ILE A 232 8.34 16.97 -23.53
CA ILE A 232 8.70 16.21 -24.72
C ILE A 232 9.04 17.16 -25.87
N SER A 233 10.20 16.97 -26.53
CA SER A 233 10.51 17.67 -27.77
C SER A 233 9.59 17.21 -28.91
N GLY A 234 9.36 18.08 -29.91
CA GLY A 234 8.48 17.77 -31.04
C GLY A 234 8.85 16.46 -31.76
N PHE A 235 10.15 16.21 -31.95
CA PHE A 235 10.63 14.98 -32.58
C PHE A 235 10.34 13.74 -31.72
N LEU A 236 10.58 13.84 -30.41
CA LEU A 236 10.30 12.73 -29.48
C LEU A 236 8.79 12.48 -29.36
N SER A 237 7.96 13.52 -29.42
CA SER A 237 6.50 13.40 -29.48
C SER A 237 6.05 12.59 -30.70
N PHE A 238 6.63 12.86 -31.87
CA PHE A 238 6.35 12.08 -33.07
C PHE A 238 6.75 10.60 -32.92
N ALA A 239 7.95 10.33 -32.41
CA ALA A 239 8.43 8.96 -32.19
C ALA A 239 7.54 8.18 -31.20
N ILE A 240 7.10 8.81 -30.11
CA ILE A 240 6.21 8.20 -29.13
C ILE A 240 4.80 7.95 -29.71
N LYS A 241 4.26 8.90 -30.47
CA LYS A 241 2.96 8.72 -31.15
C LYS A 241 3.01 7.55 -32.16
N ALA A 242 4.10 7.44 -32.92
CA ALA A 242 4.31 6.32 -33.82
C ALA A 242 4.42 4.98 -33.08
N ALA A 243 5.08 4.98 -31.90
CA ALA A 243 5.20 3.81 -31.03
C ALA A 243 3.94 3.52 -30.20
N ALA A 244 3.01 4.47 -30.04
CA ALA A 244 1.82 4.32 -29.20
C ALA A 244 0.95 3.11 -29.61
N ASN A 245 0.94 2.78 -30.89
CA ASN A 245 0.27 1.59 -31.41
C ASN A 245 0.88 0.27 -30.91
N LEU A 246 2.12 0.31 -30.39
CA LEU A 246 2.82 -0.85 -29.81
C LEU A 246 2.42 -1.09 -28.34
N PHE A 247 1.79 -0.11 -27.67
CA PHE A 247 1.43 -0.22 -26.25
C PHE A 247 0.09 -0.92 -25.97
N GLY A 248 -0.62 -1.35 -27.00
CA GLY A 248 -1.98 -1.89 -26.88
C GLY A 248 -3.04 -0.80 -26.67
N SER A 249 -4.27 -1.10 -27.07
CA SER A 249 -5.36 -0.11 -27.13
C SER A 249 -5.72 0.52 -25.78
N SER A 250 -5.66 -0.25 -24.71
CA SER A 250 -5.98 0.20 -23.34
C SER A 250 -4.89 1.10 -22.74
N SER A 251 -3.62 0.84 -23.04
CA SER A 251 -2.49 1.65 -22.57
C SER A 251 -2.41 2.98 -23.31
N ALA A 252 -2.71 3.00 -24.61
CA ALA A 252 -2.71 4.22 -25.41
C ALA A 252 -3.73 5.26 -24.90
N LYS A 253 -4.91 4.82 -24.44
CA LYS A 253 -5.96 5.70 -23.88
C LYS A 253 -5.52 6.42 -22.60
N LYS A 254 -4.57 5.87 -21.86
CA LYS A 254 -4.05 6.45 -20.61
C LYS A 254 -2.91 7.42 -20.83
N LEU A 255 -2.36 7.47 -22.03
CA LEU A 255 -1.19 8.28 -22.34
C LEU A 255 -1.61 9.69 -22.73
N LYS A 256 -1.01 10.69 -22.10
CA LYS A 256 -1.12 12.11 -22.43
C LYS A 256 0.27 12.67 -22.67
N LEU A 257 0.50 13.19 -23.85
CA LEU A 257 1.74 13.87 -24.23
C LEU A 257 1.52 15.36 -24.03
N LEU A 258 2.31 15.97 -23.17
CA LEU A 258 2.21 17.41 -22.86
C LEU A 258 3.52 18.12 -23.20
N ALA A 259 3.44 19.11 -24.07
CA ALA A 259 4.52 20.07 -24.27
C ALA A 259 4.64 20.99 -23.06
N LYS A 260 5.71 21.77 -22.98
CA LYS A 260 5.99 22.65 -21.82
C LYS A 260 4.87 23.66 -21.55
N ASP A 261 4.25 24.20 -22.57
CA ASP A 261 3.14 25.15 -22.51
C ASP A 261 1.79 24.49 -22.17
N GLU A 262 1.72 23.17 -22.28
CA GLU A 262 0.51 22.38 -22.01
C GLU A 262 0.47 21.76 -20.59
N LEU A 263 1.48 22.00 -19.74
CA LEU A 263 1.57 21.40 -18.41
C LEU A 263 0.37 21.74 -17.52
N HIS A 264 -0.26 22.90 -17.74
CA HIS A 264 -1.49 23.32 -17.03
C HIS A 264 -2.65 22.31 -17.18
N LYS A 265 -2.67 21.51 -18.26
CA LYS A 265 -3.69 20.48 -18.49
C LYS A 265 -3.66 19.36 -17.45
N MET A 266 -2.57 19.19 -16.70
CA MET A 266 -2.53 18.26 -15.59
C MET A 266 -3.44 18.68 -14.43
N GLN A 267 -3.76 19.97 -14.34
CA GLN A 267 -4.62 20.53 -13.29
C GLN A 267 -6.09 20.09 -13.42
N GLU A 268 -6.49 19.51 -14.55
CA GLU A 268 -7.78 18.83 -14.68
C GLU A 268 -7.91 17.64 -13.73
N LEU A 269 -6.80 16.99 -13.36
CA LEU A 269 -6.76 15.81 -12.53
C LEU A 269 -6.02 16.03 -11.20
N ILE A 270 -5.11 16.98 -11.14
CA ILE A 270 -4.18 17.19 -10.02
C ILE A 270 -4.24 18.64 -9.58
N SER A 271 -4.51 18.89 -8.30
CA SER A 271 -4.46 20.26 -7.75
C SER A 271 -3.07 20.88 -7.90
N PRO A 272 -2.96 22.18 -8.18
CA PRO A 272 -1.67 22.89 -8.32
C PRO A 272 -0.74 22.69 -7.11
N GLU A 273 -1.29 22.54 -5.91
CA GLU A 273 -0.57 22.29 -4.66
C GLU A 273 0.11 20.92 -4.60
N ASN A 274 -0.28 20.00 -5.49
CA ASN A 274 0.30 18.67 -5.66
C ASN A 274 1.17 18.55 -6.91
N ILE A 275 1.33 19.65 -7.64
CA ILE A 275 2.23 19.73 -8.80
C ILE A 275 3.40 20.64 -8.42
N GLN A 276 4.62 20.17 -8.63
CA GLN A 276 5.83 20.96 -8.38
C GLN A 276 5.89 22.20 -9.28
N LYS A 277 6.49 23.30 -8.78
CA LYS A 277 6.63 24.57 -9.52
C LYS A 277 7.27 24.36 -10.89
N LYS A 278 8.28 23.51 -10.99
CA LYS A 278 8.95 23.18 -12.27
C LYS A 278 8.02 22.53 -13.30
N TYR A 279 6.86 22.05 -12.89
CA TYR A 279 5.83 21.45 -13.73
C TYR A 279 4.55 22.30 -13.83
N GLY A 280 4.62 23.56 -13.41
CA GLY A 280 3.51 24.51 -13.52
C GLY A 280 2.51 24.50 -12.36
N GLY A 281 2.85 23.87 -11.24
CA GLY A 281 2.08 23.92 -9.99
C GLY A 281 2.61 24.94 -8.99
N THR A 282 2.20 24.81 -7.74
CA THR A 282 2.60 25.67 -6.62
C THR A 282 3.43 24.97 -5.56
N ALA A 283 3.47 23.62 -5.59
CA ALA A 283 4.22 22.82 -4.65
C ALA A 283 5.75 23.04 -4.76
N PRO A 284 6.51 22.90 -3.66
CA PRO A 284 7.95 23.01 -3.69
C PRO A 284 8.58 22.02 -4.66
N ASP A 285 9.65 22.45 -5.34
CA ASP A 285 10.42 21.55 -6.19
C ASP A 285 11.26 20.58 -5.35
N VAL A 286 11.25 19.31 -5.73
CA VAL A 286 12.19 18.33 -5.23
C VAL A 286 13.53 18.57 -5.93
N ILE A 287 14.58 18.70 -5.13
CA ILE A 287 15.96 18.80 -5.61
C ILE A 287 16.55 17.40 -5.62
N PRO A 288 16.76 16.81 -6.81
CA PRO A 288 17.37 15.48 -6.89
C PRO A 288 18.82 15.52 -6.42
N GLY A 289 19.27 14.38 -5.87
CA GLY A 289 20.66 14.25 -5.48
C GLY A 289 20.98 12.93 -4.82
N TYR A 290 22.11 12.31 -5.23
CA TYR A 290 22.52 10.99 -4.75
C TYR A 290 23.00 11.00 -3.30
N ASN A 291 23.30 12.17 -2.76
CA ASN A 291 23.72 12.36 -1.37
C ASN A 291 22.61 12.95 -0.47
N THR A 292 21.42 13.21 -1.02
CA THR A 292 20.31 13.76 -0.25
C THR A 292 19.48 12.63 0.31
N ARG A 293 19.34 12.56 1.63
CA ARG A 293 18.49 11.56 2.33
C ARG A 293 17.03 11.96 2.38
N ASN A 294 16.54 12.72 1.38
CA ASN A 294 15.32 13.50 1.55
C ASN A 294 14.08 13.00 0.80
N LEU A 295 14.20 12.02 -0.10
CA LEU A 295 13.07 11.60 -0.94
C LEU A 295 12.37 10.33 -0.47
N PHE A 296 13.07 9.40 0.19
CA PHE A 296 12.48 8.16 0.64
C PHE A 296 12.50 8.03 2.16
N PRO A 297 11.38 7.66 2.80
CA PRO A 297 10.04 7.51 2.20
C PRO A 297 9.53 8.84 1.64
N PRO A 298 8.59 8.81 0.69
CA PRO A 298 8.17 9.98 -0.09
C PRO A 298 7.67 11.10 0.82
N ASN A 299 8.12 12.33 0.55
CA ASN A 299 7.58 13.51 1.21
C ASN A 299 6.29 13.91 0.47
N MET A 300 5.16 13.43 0.96
CA MET A 300 3.86 13.76 0.37
C MET A 300 3.42 15.16 0.82
N PRO A 301 3.00 16.04 -0.09
CA PRO A 301 2.32 17.26 0.32
C PRO A 301 1.07 16.92 1.13
N SER A 302 0.68 17.79 2.06
CA SER A 302 -0.52 17.60 2.87
C SER A 302 -1.73 17.37 1.98
N SER A 303 -2.55 16.38 2.36
CA SER A 303 -3.71 15.93 1.58
C SER A 303 -4.97 16.74 1.82
N ASN A 304 -4.85 17.99 2.25
CA ASN A 304 -6.00 18.89 2.34
C ASN A 304 -6.45 19.27 0.92
N TYR A 305 -7.29 18.41 0.36
CA TYR A 305 -7.89 18.63 -0.95
C TYR A 305 -9.27 19.25 -0.78
N GLU A 306 -9.35 20.55 -0.96
CA GLU A 306 -10.59 21.17 -1.40
C GLU A 306 -10.68 21.01 -2.91
N LEU A 307 -11.49 20.09 -3.37
CA LEU A 307 -11.81 19.96 -4.79
C LEU A 307 -12.63 21.19 -5.22
N LYS A 308 -12.11 21.96 -6.14
CA LYS A 308 -12.90 22.99 -6.81
C LYS A 308 -13.98 22.33 -7.65
N GLY A 309 -15.18 22.18 -7.08
CA GLY A 309 -16.40 21.86 -7.83
C GLY A 309 -16.92 20.43 -7.76
N GLU A 310 -16.16 19.43 -7.35
CA GLU A 310 -16.64 18.06 -7.18
C GLU A 310 -16.61 17.63 -5.71
N LYS A 311 -17.76 17.24 -5.20
CA LYS A 311 -17.87 16.67 -3.85
C LYS A 311 -17.43 15.21 -3.92
N LEU A 312 -16.27 14.89 -3.37
CA LEU A 312 -15.83 13.52 -3.21
C LEU A 312 -16.82 12.72 -2.36
N ASN A 313 -17.02 11.46 -2.72
CA ASN A 313 -17.82 10.53 -1.95
C ASN A 313 -17.05 10.04 -0.71
N ILE A 314 -16.88 10.91 0.27
CA ILE A 314 -16.29 10.61 1.57
C ILE A 314 -17.43 10.44 2.57
N VAL A 315 -17.62 9.22 3.05
CA VAL A 315 -18.65 8.92 4.04
C VAL A 315 -18.29 9.45 5.43
N SER A 316 -19.29 9.67 6.29
CA SER A 316 -19.04 10.05 7.69
C SER A 316 -18.31 8.95 8.45
N GLU A 317 -17.69 9.29 9.58
CA GLU A 317 -16.99 8.30 10.42
C GLU A 317 -17.95 7.23 10.96
N ASP A 318 -19.16 7.63 11.35
CA ASP A 318 -20.20 6.72 11.84
C ASP A 318 -20.66 5.74 10.75
N ALA A 319 -20.92 6.26 9.53
CA ALA A 319 -21.28 5.41 8.40
C ALA A 319 -20.16 4.44 8.03
N TYR A 320 -18.89 4.89 8.08
CA TYR A 320 -17.74 4.03 7.85
C TYR A 320 -17.63 2.94 8.93
N LYS A 321 -17.81 3.29 10.21
CA LYS A 321 -17.82 2.34 11.33
C LYS A 321 -18.91 1.29 11.13
N GLU A 322 -20.12 1.71 10.76
CA GLU A 322 -21.24 0.82 10.46
C GLU A 322 -20.91 -0.14 9.31
N MET A 323 -20.37 0.37 8.20
CA MET A 323 -19.95 -0.44 7.05
C MET A 323 -18.87 -1.47 7.42
N CYS A 324 -17.94 -1.13 8.31
CA CYS A 324 -16.87 -2.02 8.75
C CYS A 324 -17.36 -3.12 9.71
N LEU A 325 -18.30 -2.81 10.60
CA LEU A 325 -18.76 -3.71 11.65
C LEU A 325 -19.90 -4.62 11.19
N ASN A 326 -20.75 -4.14 10.29
CA ASN A 326 -21.89 -4.89 9.80
C ASN A 326 -21.51 -5.81 8.62
N SER A 327 -22.34 -6.85 8.41
CA SER A 327 -22.23 -7.77 7.26
C SER A 327 -22.73 -7.12 5.95
N ASN A 328 -22.32 -5.88 5.70
CA ASN A 328 -22.71 -5.11 4.53
C ASN A 328 -21.94 -5.62 3.29
N PRO A 329 -22.61 -5.85 2.13
CA PRO A 329 -21.94 -6.17 0.87
C PRO A 329 -20.95 -5.09 0.39
N PHE A 330 -21.09 -3.86 0.89
CA PHE A 330 -20.19 -2.73 0.62
C PHE A 330 -19.08 -2.56 1.68
N LYS A 331 -18.83 -3.58 2.48
CA LYS A 331 -17.78 -3.53 3.50
C LYS A 331 -16.42 -3.19 2.85
N PRO A 332 -15.66 -2.23 3.43
CA PRO A 332 -14.31 -1.93 2.95
C PRO A 332 -13.44 -3.19 2.91
N PHE A 333 -12.66 -3.34 1.85
CA PHE A 333 -11.74 -4.47 1.72
C PHE A 333 -10.66 -4.46 2.80
N VAL A 334 -10.20 -3.27 3.18
CA VAL A 334 -9.24 -3.02 4.26
C VAL A 334 -9.80 -1.97 5.19
N ILE A 335 -9.81 -2.27 6.48
CA ILE A 335 -10.21 -1.31 7.51
C ILE A 335 -9.00 -0.41 7.83
N CYS A 336 -9.25 0.88 8.01
CA CYS A 336 -8.24 1.84 8.44
C CYS A 336 -7.60 1.41 9.78
N PRO A 337 -6.28 1.22 9.87
CA PRO A 337 -5.63 0.77 11.10
C PRO A 337 -5.89 1.70 12.28
N LYS A 338 -5.92 3.03 12.05
CA LYS A 338 -6.18 4.02 13.10
C LYS A 338 -7.59 3.88 13.69
N TYR A 339 -8.61 3.64 12.85
CA TYR A 339 -9.97 3.37 13.33
C TYR A 339 -10.04 2.03 14.08
N GLN A 340 -9.39 1.00 13.57
CA GLN A 340 -9.35 -0.30 14.24
C GLN A 340 -8.77 -0.21 15.66
N GLU A 341 -7.69 0.55 15.83
CA GLU A 341 -7.08 0.79 17.15
C GLU A 341 -7.99 1.61 18.08
N GLU A 342 -8.69 2.62 17.55
CA GLU A 342 -9.65 3.43 18.32
C GLU A 342 -10.82 2.59 18.81
N TRP A 343 -11.43 1.82 17.92
CA TRP A 343 -12.57 0.95 18.26
C TRP A 343 -12.18 -0.18 19.22
N ASN A 344 -10.98 -0.71 19.12
CA ASN A 344 -10.47 -1.69 20.08
C ASN A 344 -10.32 -1.06 21.48
N ARG A 345 -9.79 0.18 21.56
CA ARG A 345 -9.69 0.93 22.82
C ARG A 345 -11.06 1.27 23.42
N GLU A 346 -12.04 1.62 22.59
CA GLU A 346 -13.42 1.85 23.03
C GLU A 346 -14.02 0.58 23.64
N LYS A 347 -13.93 -0.55 22.95
CA LYS A 347 -14.42 -1.84 23.45
C LYS A 347 -13.74 -2.29 24.77
N GLU A 348 -12.45 -2.00 24.93
CA GLU A 348 -11.76 -2.29 26.19
C GLU A 348 -12.29 -1.43 27.33
N LYS A 349 -12.53 -0.13 27.08
CA LYS A 349 -13.13 0.77 28.08
C LYS A 349 -14.54 0.34 28.46
N GLU A 350 -15.37 -0.05 27.50
CA GLU A 350 -16.73 -0.56 27.75
C GLU A 350 -16.69 -1.82 28.65
N LYS A 351 -15.83 -2.79 28.33
CA LYS A 351 -15.65 -4.00 29.15
C LYS A 351 -15.20 -3.69 30.58
N ILE A 352 -14.28 -2.73 30.76
CA ILE A 352 -13.83 -2.31 32.09
C ILE A 352 -14.98 -1.67 32.87
N LYS A 353 -15.80 -0.86 32.19
CA LYS A 353 -16.97 -0.23 32.79
C LYS A 353 -18.03 -1.26 33.21
N GLU A 354 -18.37 -2.21 32.34
CA GLU A 354 -19.30 -3.31 32.63
C GLU A 354 -18.80 -4.15 33.86
N GLN A 355 -17.50 -4.47 33.90
CA GLN A 355 -16.91 -5.20 35.01
C GLN A 355 -16.94 -4.39 36.33
N SER A 356 -16.76 -3.07 36.24
CA SER A 356 -16.86 -2.20 37.43
C SER A 356 -18.29 -2.07 37.96
N GLU A 357 -19.28 -2.03 37.06
CA GLU A 357 -20.71 -2.00 37.40
C GLU A 357 -21.19 -3.33 38.01
N ILE A 358 -20.68 -4.47 37.52
CA ILE A 358 -20.96 -5.78 38.10
C ILE A 358 -20.38 -5.87 39.55
N ASN A 359 -19.14 -5.39 39.75
CA ASN A 359 -18.49 -5.40 41.06
C ASN A 359 -19.15 -4.43 42.05
N THR A 360 -19.72 -3.31 41.61
CA THR A 360 -20.47 -2.39 42.48
C THR A 360 -21.82 -2.96 42.85
N ASN A 361 -22.50 -3.68 42.00
CA ASN A 361 -23.78 -4.33 42.28
C ASN A 361 -23.65 -5.55 43.20
N THR A 362 -22.49 -6.21 43.26
CA THR A 362 -22.23 -7.32 44.17
C THR A 362 -21.86 -6.82 45.59
N ASN A 363 -21.38 -5.59 45.73
CA ASN A 363 -21.04 -4.99 47.05
C ASN A 363 -22.18 -4.25 47.74
N THR A 364 -23.38 -4.16 47.15
CA THR A 364 -24.56 -3.50 47.75
C THR A 364 -25.37 -4.41 48.67
N LEU A 365 -24.91 -5.60 49.02
CA LEU A 365 -25.51 -6.45 50.03
C LEU A 365 -24.70 -6.42 51.33
N LYS A 366 -25.14 -5.50 52.24
CA LYS A 366 -24.85 -5.46 53.71
C LYS A 366 -23.54 -4.88 54.19
N ILE A 367 -23.58 -3.61 54.61
CA ILE A 367 -22.91 -3.15 55.84
C ILE A 367 -23.77 -2.06 56.48
N PRO A 368 -24.04 -2.09 57.83
CA PRO A 368 -24.83 -1.08 58.52
C PRO A 368 -24.05 0.21 58.75
N GLU A 369 -24.80 1.31 58.74
CA GLU A 369 -24.30 2.64 59.09
C GLU A 369 -23.71 2.70 60.49
N ASN A 370 -22.50 3.21 60.63
CA ASN A 370 -22.07 4.08 61.72
C ASN A 370 -20.72 4.71 61.44
N GLY A 371 -20.75 6.04 61.27
CA GLY A 371 -19.75 7.01 61.73
C GLY A 371 -18.39 7.03 61.07
N ILE A 372 -18.09 8.17 60.44
CA ILE A 372 -16.87 8.98 60.65
C ILE A 372 -16.47 9.64 59.32
N ASP A 373 -16.82 10.90 59.23
CA ASP A 373 -16.18 11.90 58.38
C ASP A 373 -14.76 12.17 58.87
N ASN A 374 -13.79 12.10 57.96
CA ASN A 374 -12.53 12.86 57.87
C ASN A 374 -11.38 12.15 57.14
N ASN A 375 -11.57 10.94 56.60
CA ASN A 375 -10.52 10.23 55.87
C ASN A 375 -10.71 10.21 54.34
N LEU A 376 -11.82 10.76 53.82
CA LEU A 376 -12.18 10.67 52.39
C LEU A 376 -11.21 11.43 51.44
N ASN A 377 -10.57 12.52 51.97
CA ASN A 377 -9.67 13.32 51.09
C ASN A 377 -8.25 12.74 50.96
N ILE A 378 -7.81 11.93 51.89
CA ILE A 378 -6.50 11.27 51.85
C ILE A 378 -6.59 9.97 51.06
N GLU A 379 -7.71 9.25 51.15
CA GLU A 379 -7.96 8.05 50.36
C GLU A 379 -8.14 8.36 48.87
N ASN A 380 -8.88 9.40 48.52
CA ASN A 380 -9.07 9.83 47.13
C ASN A 380 -7.76 10.27 46.45
N LYS A 381 -6.81 10.81 47.21
CA LYS A 381 -5.48 11.17 46.69
C LYS A 381 -4.59 9.94 46.49
N LYS A 382 -4.66 8.98 47.43
CA LYS A 382 -3.97 7.69 47.32
C LYS A 382 -4.53 6.85 46.17
N ILE A 383 -5.85 6.83 45.99
CA ILE A 383 -6.52 6.11 44.88
C ILE A 383 -6.10 6.68 43.52
N LYS A 384 -6.04 8.02 43.38
CA LYS A 384 -5.53 8.64 42.13
C LYS A 384 -4.05 8.36 41.86
N GLU A 385 -3.22 8.31 42.89
CA GLU A 385 -1.80 7.96 42.75
C GLU A 385 -1.61 6.48 42.40
N GLU A 386 -2.44 5.60 42.97
CA GLU A 386 -2.45 4.17 42.61
C GLU A 386 -3.02 3.92 41.21
N GLU A 387 -4.06 4.64 40.81
CA GLU A 387 -4.58 4.59 39.44
C GLU A 387 -3.52 5.01 38.39
N ASN A 388 -2.78 6.09 38.66
CA ASN A 388 -1.70 6.54 37.80
C ASN A 388 -0.50 5.56 37.74
N LYS A 389 -0.21 4.89 38.89
CA LYS A 389 0.77 3.80 38.93
C LYS A 389 0.26 2.56 38.16
N LEU A 390 -1.02 2.26 38.30
CA LEU A 390 -1.67 1.13 37.60
C LEU A 390 -1.71 1.35 36.09
N ILE A 391 -1.96 2.60 35.63
CA ILE A 391 -1.92 2.97 34.21
C ILE A 391 -0.50 2.80 33.62
N LYS A 392 0.53 3.29 34.35
CA LYS A 392 1.93 3.09 33.95
C LYS A 392 2.34 1.62 33.97
N LEU A 393 1.91 0.84 34.94
CA LEU A 393 2.16 -0.59 35.03
C LEU A 393 1.41 -1.35 33.90
N LYS A 394 0.20 -0.91 33.51
CA LYS A 394 -0.55 -1.48 32.41
C LYS A 394 0.10 -1.17 31.07
N GLU A 395 0.69 0.02 30.88
CA GLU A 395 1.45 0.34 29.66
C GLU A 395 2.73 -0.50 29.54
N ILE A 396 3.45 -0.70 30.66
CA ILE A 396 4.63 -1.57 30.72
C ILE A 396 4.22 -3.03 30.53
N ASN A 397 3.12 -3.44 31.13
CA ASN A 397 2.59 -4.81 31.03
C ASN A 397 2.05 -5.10 29.62
N ASN A 398 1.40 -4.14 28.94
CA ASN A 398 0.97 -4.28 27.56
C ASN A 398 2.16 -4.43 26.58
N ARG A 399 3.28 -3.73 26.83
CA ARG A 399 4.52 -3.94 26.06
C ARG A 399 5.11 -5.32 26.33
N ASN A 400 5.08 -5.78 27.58
CA ASN A 400 5.56 -7.10 27.97
C ASN A 400 4.62 -8.22 27.51
N ILE A 401 3.29 -8.00 27.57
CA ILE A 401 2.28 -8.95 27.06
C ILE A 401 2.40 -9.11 25.55
N LYS A 402 2.56 -8.03 24.78
CA LYS A 402 2.82 -8.13 23.34
C LYS A 402 4.12 -8.88 23.03
N LYS A 403 5.15 -8.63 23.84
CA LYS A 403 6.43 -9.33 23.72
C LYS A 403 6.32 -10.81 24.12
N GLN A 404 5.60 -11.09 25.20
CA GLN A 404 5.33 -12.44 25.67
C GLN A 404 4.42 -13.21 24.72
N TYR A 405 3.39 -12.57 24.17
CA TYR A 405 2.51 -13.18 23.16
C TYR A 405 3.26 -13.59 21.88
N VAL A 406 4.22 -12.78 21.43
CA VAL A 406 5.10 -13.12 20.32
C VAL A 406 6.04 -14.27 20.69
N ILE A 407 6.56 -14.29 21.92
CA ILE A 407 7.42 -15.37 22.41
C ILE A 407 6.62 -16.66 22.57
N ASP A 408 5.42 -16.61 23.12
CA ASP A 408 4.57 -17.79 23.33
C ASP A 408 4.05 -18.33 21.99
N PHE A 409 3.69 -17.45 21.07
CA PHE A 409 3.37 -17.78 19.69
C PHE A 409 4.56 -18.45 18.97
N LEU A 410 5.78 -17.94 19.12
CA LEU A 410 6.98 -18.55 18.56
C LEU A 410 7.31 -19.90 19.22
N LYS A 411 7.06 -20.05 20.53
CA LYS A 411 7.25 -21.33 21.25
C LYS A 411 6.28 -22.41 20.78
N GLU A 412 5.02 -22.06 20.47
CA GLU A 412 4.09 -23.01 19.84
C GLU A 412 4.63 -23.55 18.52
N PHE A 413 5.32 -22.71 17.74
CA PHE A 413 5.97 -23.16 16.50
C PHE A 413 7.24 -24.00 16.74
N GLU A 414 7.97 -23.75 17.84
CA GLU A 414 9.14 -24.51 18.26
C GLU A 414 8.76 -25.93 18.67
N GLU A 415 7.65 -26.15 19.42
CA GLU A 415 7.11 -27.46 19.78
C GLU A 415 6.80 -28.33 18.57
N PHE A 416 6.51 -27.73 17.40
CA PHE A 416 6.30 -28.42 16.13
C PHE A 416 7.57 -28.53 15.27
N ASN A 417 8.75 -28.15 15.78
CA ASN A 417 10.01 -28.04 15.02
C ASN A 417 9.88 -27.23 13.72
N ILE A 418 9.05 -26.20 13.71
CA ILE A 418 8.82 -25.31 12.55
C ILE A 418 9.84 -24.16 12.56
N VAL A 419 10.28 -23.75 13.75
CA VAL A 419 11.23 -22.64 13.98
C VAL A 419 12.31 -23.09 14.94
N GLU A 420 13.59 -22.83 14.62
CA GLU A 420 14.70 -22.98 15.57
C GLU A 420 14.96 -21.63 16.24
N ILE A 421 14.77 -21.55 17.56
CA ILE A 421 15.03 -20.34 18.36
C ILE A 421 16.35 -20.56 19.12
N HIS A 422 17.35 -19.72 18.83
CA HIS A 422 18.58 -19.68 19.61
C HIS A 422 18.47 -18.62 20.71
N GLU A 423 18.39 -19.04 21.98
CA GLU A 423 18.21 -18.17 23.14
C GLU A 423 19.38 -17.19 23.41
N ASP A 424 20.56 -17.39 22.82
CA ASP A 424 21.78 -16.70 23.19
C ASP A 424 22.11 -15.44 22.38
N LYS A 425 21.22 -14.93 21.52
CA LYS A 425 21.53 -13.72 20.76
C LYS A 425 20.55 -12.58 21.04
N LYS A 426 21.12 -11.47 21.48
CA LYS A 426 20.48 -10.17 21.73
C LYS A 426 19.73 -9.57 20.52
N TYR A 427 19.69 -10.25 19.39
CA TYR A 427 19.01 -9.85 18.17
C TYR A 427 18.35 -11.07 17.55
N PHE A 428 17.05 -10.99 17.28
CA PHE A 428 16.34 -12.00 16.51
C PHE A 428 16.90 -12.04 15.07
N SER A 429 17.87 -12.90 14.83
CA SER A 429 18.28 -13.22 13.48
C SER A 429 17.25 -14.19 12.91
N ASN A 430 16.70 -13.87 11.73
CA ASN A 430 15.70 -14.60 10.95
C ASN A 430 15.58 -16.08 11.35
N PRO A 431 14.48 -16.49 12.00
CA PRO A 431 14.27 -17.90 12.28
C PRO A 431 14.11 -18.66 10.95
N LYS A 432 14.80 -19.77 10.80
CA LYS A 432 14.60 -20.68 9.66
C LYS A 432 13.24 -21.34 9.80
N ILE A 433 12.27 -20.90 9.00
CA ILE A 433 10.91 -21.46 9.01
C ILE A 433 10.87 -22.71 8.13
N ASN A 434 10.44 -23.83 8.69
CA ASN A 434 10.17 -25.03 7.91
C ASN A 434 8.73 -24.97 7.36
N ILE A 435 8.60 -24.54 6.11
CA ILE A 435 7.31 -24.30 5.43
C ILE A 435 6.46 -25.59 5.32
N GLU A 436 7.08 -26.75 5.15
CA GLU A 436 6.36 -28.01 5.01
C GLU A 436 5.69 -28.43 6.34
N LYS A 437 6.39 -28.28 7.46
CA LYS A 437 5.85 -28.54 8.80
C LYS A 437 4.76 -27.52 9.16
N MET A 438 4.91 -26.28 8.76
CA MET A 438 3.92 -25.22 8.96
C MET A 438 2.62 -25.51 8.20
N ASN A 439 2.71 -25.94 6.94
CA ASN A 439 1.54 -26.33 6.16
C ASN A 439 0.79 -27.53 6.77
N ASN A 440 1.52 -28.52 7.29
CA ASN A 440 0.94 -29.67 7.98
C ASN A 440 0.26 -29.31 9.31
N PHE A 441 0.77 -28.28 10.02
CA PHE A 441 0.16 -27.72 11.22
C PHE A 441 -1.18 -27.06 10.90
N PHE A 442 -1.23 -26.16 9.90
CA PHE A 442 -2.47 -25.47 9.52
C PHE A 442 -3.56 -26.38 8.98
N GLN A 443 -3.19 -27.51 8.38
CA GLN A 443 -4.17 -28.53 7.95
C GLN A 443 -4.86 -29.24 9.13
N LYS A 444 -4.23 -29.31 10.29
CA LYS A 444 -4.75 -29.98 11.49
C LYS A 444 -5.65 -29.11 12.38
N ILE A 445 -5.75 -27.81 12.11
CA ILE A 445 -6.59 -26.87 12.90
C ILE A 445 -7.94 -26.68 12.19
N PRO A 446 -9.06 -27.24 12.70
CA PRO A 446 -10.36 -27.25 12.00
C PRO A 446 -11.04 -25.88 11.83
N LYS A 447 -10.56 -24.83 12.48
CA LYS A 447 -11.19 -23.50 12.51
C LYS A 447 -10.41 -22.35 11.88
N CYS A 448 -9.20 -22.55 11.37
CA CYS A 448 -8.34 -21.47 10.83
C CYS A 448 -8.45 -21.28 9.31
N ARG A 449 -9.62 -21.48 8.70
CA ARG A 449 -9.81 -21.22 7.25
C ARG A 449 -9.79 -19.74 6.85
N LYS A 450 -9.54 -18.79 7.77
CA LYS A 450 -9.56 -17.34 7.48
C LYS A 450 -8.55 -16.49 8.29
N ILE A 451 -7.37 -17.00 8.59
CA ILE A 451 -6.30 -16.10 9.06
C ILE A 451 -5.45 -15.74 7.86
N HIS A 452 -5.72 -14.59 7.26
CA HIS A 452 -4.85 -13.98 6.29
C HIS A 452 -3.75 -13.25 7.06
N PHE A 453 -2.56 -13.82 7.11
CA PHE A 453 -1.37 -13.08 7.51
C PHE A 453 -1.02 -12.11 6.36
N TYR A 454 -1.05 -10.81 6.68
CA TYR A 454 -0.59 -9.74 5.81
C TYR A 454 0.90 -9.50 5.99
#